data_a93b00720357924e93eaecde771d4b56
#
_entry.id   a93b00720357924e93eaecde771d4b56
#
_cell.length_a   1.000
_cell.length_b   1.000
_cell.length_c   1.000
_cell.angle_alpha   90.00
_cell.angle_beta   90.00
_cell.angle_gamma   90.00
#
_symmetry.space_group_name_H-M   'P 1'
#
loop_
_entity.id
_entity.type
_entity.pdbx_description
1 polymer ?
#
loop_
_entity_poly.entity_id
_entity_poly.type
_entity_poly.pdbx_seq_one_letter_code
_entity_poly.pdbx_strand_id
1 'polypeptide(L)'
;MTDPTPLPVGLARRSDGSVGCWWAGDDPLYVTYHDTEWGRPVVDDTRLFEKLCLEGFQAGLSWITVLRKREAFRDAFDGFDPTSVAAYGEAEISALLDDATIIRHRGKIEATINNAGRCLELQEQHGSLAHYVWGFEPPASDRPSPVTHAALRELTESAASRALSRDLKQRGWRFVGPTTVYAFMQAMGLVNDHLEGCLLYTSPSP
;
A
#
# COMPACT_ATOMS: atom_id res chain seq x y z
N MET A 1 41.35 9.33 -0.26
CA MET A 1 39.86 9.18 -0.24
C MET A 1 39.61 7.71 -0.48
N THR A 2 39.21 6.98 0.55
CA THR A 2 38.89 5.56 0.42
C THR A 2 37.60 5.44 -0.40
N ASP A 3 37.67 4.68 -1.47
CA ASP A 3 36.52 4.35 -2.31
C ASP A 3 35.39 3.77 -1.40
N PRO A 4 34.18 4.29 -1.44
CA PRO A 4 33.14 3.82 -0.53
C PRO A 4 32.88 2.32 -0.82
N THR A 5 32.91 1.50 0.22
CA THR A 5 32.58 0.08 0.13
C THR A 5 31.30 -0.11 -0.69
N PRO A 6 31.32 -0.98 -1.71
CA PRO A 6 30.14 -1.20 -2.56
C PRO A 6 28.96 -1.67 -1.68
N LEU A 7 27.80 -1.07 -1.91
CA LEU A 7 26.57 -1.44 -1.20
C LEU A 7 26.05 -2.80 -1.70
N PRO A 8 25.40 -3.58 -0.83
CA PRO A 8 24.64 -4.75 -1.25
C PRO A 8 23.62 -4.42 -2.34
N VAL A 9 23.37 -5.38 -3.23
CA VAL A 9 22.36 -5.22 -4.30
C VAL A 9 21.00 -4.88 -3.70
N GLY A 10 20.33 -3.89 -4.26
CA GLY A 10 19.02 -3.43 -3.79
C GLY A 10 19.09 -2.29 -2.76
N LEU A 11 20.28 -1.85 -2.38
CA LEU A 11 20.49 -0.64 -1.58
C LEU A 11 21.07 0.49 -2.44
N ALA A 12 20.68 1.71 -2.13
CA ALA A 12 21.20 2.93 -2.76
C ALA A 12 21.67 3.92 -1.69
N ARG A 13 22.82 4.58 -1.96
CA ARG A 13 23.28 5.70 -1.15
C ARG A 13 22.67 6.98 -1.70
N ARG A 14 22.05 7.74 -0.82
CA ARG A 14 21.42 9.02 -1.14
C ARG A 14 22.40 10.17 -1.05
N SER A 15 21.99 11.33 -1.52
CA SER A 15 22.79 12.55 -1.50
C SER A 15 23.17 13.04 -0.10
N ASP A 16 22.36 12.72 0.93
CA ASP A 16 22.61 13.03 2.34
C ASP A 16 23.54 11.99 3.02
N GLY A 17 23.97 10.95 2.29
CA GLY A 17 24.83 9.88 2.79
C GLY A 17 24.08 8.71 3.41
N SER A 18 22.77 8.81 3.66
CA SER A 18 21.95 7.70 4.15
C SER A 18 21.85 6.56 3.14
N VAL A 19 21.50 5.35 3.59
CA VAL A 19 21.33 4.17 2.76
C VAL A 19 19.89 3.70 2.86
N GLY A 20 19.20 3.63 1.73
CA GLY A 20 17.80 3.20 1.64
C GLY A 20 17.60 2.11 0.60
N CYS A 21 16.39 1.57 0.52
CA CYS A 21 16.01 0.66 -0.55
C CYS A 21 16.05 1.37 -1.91
N TRP A 22 16.58 0.70 -2.93
CA TRP A 22 16.87 1.27 -4.26
C TRP A 22 15.66 1.86 -4.97
N TRP A 23 14.46 1.27 -4.73
CA TRP A 23 13.24 1.62 -5.45
C TRP A 23 12.74 3.04 -5.16
N ALA A 24 13.10 3.61 -3.99
CA ALA A 24 12.75 4.98 -3.66
C ALA A 24 13.54 6.01 -4.51
N GLY A 25 14.72 5.63 -5.07
CA GLY A 25 15.56 6.51 -5.86
C GLY A 25 15.94 7.78 -5.12
N ASP A 26 15.99 8.91 -5.86
CA ASP A 26 16.32 10.24 -5.34
C ASP A 26 15.14 11.23 -5.45
N ASP A 27 13.94 10.78 -5.85
CA ASP A 27 12.74 11.62 -5.87
C ASP A 27 12.34 11.97 -4.43
N PRO A 28 12.29 13.26 -4.05
CA PRO A 28 12.05 13.64 -2.65
C PRO A 28 10.71 13.11 -2.09
N LEU A 29 9.66 13.07 -2.91
CA LEU A 29 8.37 12.56 -2.50
C LEU A 29 8.45 11.04 -2.24
N TYR A 30 9.16 10.33 -3.11
CA TYR A 30 9.30 8.87 -2.98
C TYR A 30 10.21 8.49 -1.81
N VAL A 31 11.28 9.24 -1.59
CA VAL A 31 12.17 9.10 -0.42
C VAL A 31 11.39 9.36 0.87
N THR A 32 10.62 10.46 0.93
CA THR A 32 9.78 10.76 2.10
C THR A 32 8.78 9.63 2.38
N TYR A 33 8.10 9.14 1.35
CA TYR A 33 7.17 8.01 1.49
C TYR A 33 7.87 6.76 2.05
N HIS A 34 9.04 6.39 1.50
CA HIS A 34 9.83 5.26 2.00
C HIS A 34 10.22 5.44 3.47
N ASP A 35 10.66 6.65 3.85
CA ASP A 35 11.26 6.87 5.17
C ASP A 35 10.21 7.07 6.27
N THR A 36 9.03 7.57 5.93
CA THR A 36 8.06 7.99 6.94
C THR A 36 6.74 7.20 6.92
N GLU A 37 6.46 6.45 5.86
CA GLU A 37 5.17 5.77 5.70
C GLU A 37 5.31 4.26 5.42
N TRP A 38 6.07 3.87 4.39
CA TRP A 38 6.13 2.48 3.93
C TRP A 38 6.73 1.55 4.98
N GLY A 39 6.07 0.43 5.23
CA GLY A 39 6.52 -0.56 6.22
C GLY A 39 6.25 -0.16 7.66
N ARG A 40 5.57 0.96 7.90
CA ARG A 40 5.17 1.38 9.24
C ARG A 40 3.76 0.91 9.56
N PRO A 41 3.52 0.33 10.74
CA PRO A 41 2.22 -0.16 11.14
C PRO A 41 1.16 0.93 11.16
N VAL A 42 0.02 0.65 10.54
CA VAL A 42 -1.13 1.55 10.46
C VAL A 42 -2.36 0.82 11.01
N VAL A 43 -3.07 1.48 11.93
CA VAL A 43 -4.30 0.98 12.56
C VAL A 43 -5.49 1.92 12.37
N ASP A 44 -5.31 2.99 11.60
CA ASP A 44 -6.37 3.91 11.23
C ASP A 44 -7.15 3.35 10.03
N ASP A 45 -8.45 3.13 10.19
CA ASP A 45 -9.31 2.50 9.19
C ASP A 45 -9.38 3.28 7.88
N THR A 46 -9.44 4.62 7.95
CA THR A 46 -9.50 5.48 6.76
C THR A 46 -8.21 5.37 5.95
N ARG A 47 -7.04 5.37 6.61
CA ARG A 47 -5.74 5.20 5.95
C ARG A 47 -5.58 3.79 5.35
N LEU A 48 -6.08 2.76 6.05
CA LEU A 48 -6.07 1.39 5.53
C LEU A 48 -6.97 1.27 4.30
N PHE A 49 -8.17 1.85 4.33
CA PHE A 49 -9.09 1.87 3.20
C PHE A 49 -8.51 2.67 2.03
N GLU A 50 -8.03 3.92 2.27
CA GLU A 50 -7.32 4.72 1.26
C GLU A 50 -6.23 3.89 0.56
N LYS A 51 -5.35 3.28 1.35
CA LYS A 51 -4.21 2.55 0.79
C LYS A 51 -4.64 1.36 -0.05
N LEU A 52 -5.61 0.58 0.41
CA LEU A 52 -6.11 -0.57 -0.34
C LEU A 52 -6.74 -0.14 -1.68
N CYS A 53 -7.46 0.99 -1.71
CA CYS A 53 -8.00 1.56 -2.94
C CYS A 53 -6.90 2.08 -3.87
N LEU A 54 -5.91 2.81 -3.34
CA LEU A 54 -4.79 3.34 -4.13
C LEU A 54 -3.91 2.24 -4.73
N GLU A 55 -3.70 1.12 -4.02
CA GLU A 55 -3.05 -0.07 -4.60
C GLU A 55 -3.88 -0.70 -5.73
N GLY A 56 -5.20 -0.64 -5.64
CA GLY A 56 -6.09 -0.99 -6.74
C GLY A 56 -5.93 -0.05 -7.94
N PHE A 57 -5.80 1.26 -7.71
CA PHE A 57 -5.50 2.23 -8.76
C PHE A 57 -4.12 2.04 -9.38
N GLN A 58 -3.14 1.53 -8.63
CA GLN A 58 -1.81 1.25 -9.15
C GLN A 58 -1.79 0.13 -10.20
N ALA A 59 -2.75 -0.78 -10.21
CA ALA A 59 -2.74 -1.90 -11.17
C ALA A 59 -2.48 -1.44 -12.61
N GLY A 60 -1.35 -1.88 -13.19
CA GLY A 60 -0.86 -1.47 -14.51
C GLY A 60 -0.07 -0.15 -14.54
N LEU A 61 0.24 0.44 -13.40
CA LEU A 61 0.97 1.70 -13.26
C LEU A 61 2.12 1.56 -12.25
N SER A 62 3.00 2.57 -12.16
CA SER A 62 4.00 2.66 -11.10
C SER A 62 3.41 3.33 -9.84
N TRP A 63 3.89 2.91 -8.65
CA TRP A 63 3.44 3.53 -7.39
C TRP A 63 3.68 5.04 -7.34
N ILE A 64 4.83 5.51 -7.81
CA ILE A 64 5.12 6.96 -7.84
C ILE A 64 4.08 7.76 -8.64
N THR A 65 3.48 7.17 -9.67
CA THR A 65 2.41 7.82 -10.45
C THR A 65 1.16 8.02 -9.59
N VAL A 66 0.80 7.04 -8.78
CA VAL A 66 -0.33 7.12 -7.84
C VAL A 66 0.01 8.07 -6.69
N LEU A 67 1.20 7.94 -6.12
CA LEU A 67 1.67 8.76 -5.00
C LEU A 67 1.63 10.26 -5.32
N ARG A 68 2.04 10.66 -6.52
CA ARG A 68 1.98 12.06 -6.98
C ARG A 68 0.57 12.60 -7.10
N LYS A 69 -0.43 11.73 -7.23
CA LYS A 69 -1.84 12.09 -7.34
C LYS A 69 -2.61 11.87 -6.03
N ARG A 70 -1.94 11.42 -4.96
CA ARG A 70 -2.59 11.00 -3.72
C ARG A 70 -3.46 12.10 -3.09
N GLU A 71 -2.98 13.33 -3.03
CA GLU A 71 -3.77 14.44 -2.49
C GLU A 71 -5.01 14.72 -3.34
N ALA A 72 -4.88 14.71 -4.67
CA ALA A 72 -6.03 14.84 -5.55
C ALA A 72 -7.04 13.68 -5.40
N PHE A 73 -6.55 12.46 -5.14
CA PHE A 73 -7.42 11.34 -4.81
C PHE A 73 -8.15 11.54 -3.48
N ARG A 74 -7.48 12.11 -2.45
CA ARG A 74 -8.11 12.43 -1.17
C ARG A 74 -9.20 13.47 -1.35
N ASP A 75 -8.93 14.54 -2.10
CA ASP A 75 -9.94 15.58 -2.40
C ASP A 75 -11.12 14.99 -3.19
N ALA A 76 -10.86 14.14 -4.18
CA ALA A 76 -11.88 13.56 -5.06
C ALA A 76 -12.75 12.48 -4.39
N PHE A 77 -12.25 11.84 -3.33
CA PHE A 77 -12.94 10.76 -2.60
C PHE A 77 -13.22 11.11 -1.14
N ASP A 78 -13.47 12.39 -0.82
CA ASP A 78 -13.83 12.87 0.53
C ASP A 78 -12.91 12.33 1.63
N GLY A 79 -11.57 12.42 1.43
CA GLY A 79 -10.56 11.92 2.35
C GLY A 79 -10.58 10.40 2.54
N PHE A 80 -11.22 9.67 1.64
CA PHE A 80 -11.48 8.23 1.75
C PHE A 80 -12.31 7.85 2.98
N ASP A 81 -13.22 8.74 3.43
CA ASP A 81 -14.24 8.33 4.41
C ASP A 81 -15.17 7.27 3.80
N PRO A 82 -15.18 6.04 4.32
CA PRO A 82 -15.98 4.97 3.71
C PRO A 82 -17.48 5.29 3.66
N THR A 83 -17.99 6.07 4.62
CA THR A 83 -19.41 6.45 4.66
C THR A 83 -19.76 7.38 3.51
N SER A 84 -18.95 8.41 3.30
CA SER A 84 -19.14 9.35 2.20
C SER A 84 -18.99 8.67 0.85
N VAL A 85 -17.89 7.91 0.66
CA VAL A 85 -17.59 7.25 -0.61
C VAL A 85 -18.62 6.18 -0.99
N ALA A 86 -19.15 5.43 -0.01
CA ALA A 86 -20.20 4.42 -0.27
C ALA A 86 -21.51 5.02 -0.77
N ALA A 87 -21.75 6.30 -0.51
CA ALA A 87 -22.94 7.02 -0.96
C ALA A 87 -22.85 7.59 -2.40
N TYR A 88 -21.68 7.51 -3.04
CA TYR A 88 -21.48 8.02 -4.40
C TYR A 88 -22.35 7.28 -5.40
N GLY A 89 -23.00 8.04 -6.28
CA GLY A 89 -23.81 7.56 -7.39
C GLY A 89 -23.20 7.88 -8.76
N GLU A 90 -24.02 7.81 -9.81
CA GLU A 90 -23.56 8.05 -11.20
C GLU A 90 -23.11 9.51 -11.43
N ALA A 91 -23.63 10.46 -10.66
CA ALA A 91 -23.22 11.87 -10.77
C ALA A 91 -21.77 12.05 -10.32
N GLU A 92 -21.39 11.47 -9.16
CA GLU A 92 -20.03 11.49 -8.64
C GLU A 92 -19.08 10.69 -9.53
N ILE A 93 -19.49 9.51 -10.02
CA ILE A 93 -18.72 8.72 -10.98
C ILE A 93 -18.42 9.54 -12.24
N SER A 94 -19.41 10.26 -12.80
CA SER A 94 -19.21 11.11 -13.95
C SER A 94 -18.22 12.24 -13.67
N ALA A 95 -18.37 12.93 -12.55
CA ALA A 95 -17.44 13.98 -12.13
C ALA A 95 -16.01 13.47 -11.97
N LEU A 96 -15.82 12.29 -11.35
CA LEU A 96 -14.51 11.64 -11.18
C LEU A 96 -13.89 11.22 -12.53
N LEU A 97 -14.68 10.86 -13.52
CA LEU A 97 -14.21 10.53 -14.86
C LEU A 97 -13.76 11.78 -15.65
N ASP A 98 -14.32 12.93 -15.32
CA ASP A 98 -13.93 14.21 -15.92
C ASP A 98 -12.73 14.85 -15.22
N ASP A 99 -12.41 14.42 -13.99
CA ASP A 99 -11.31 14.97 -13.21
C ASP A 99 -9.94 14.45 -13.71
N ALA A 100 -9.19 15.31 -14.42
CA ALA A 100 -7.84 15.00 -14.91
C ALA A 100 -6.77 14.91 -13.82
N THR A 101 -7.06 15.33 -12.59
CA THR A 101 -6.10 15.28 -11.48
C THR A 101 -5.91 13.87 -10.94
N ILE A 102 -6.89 12.98 -11.10
CA ILE A 102 -6.83 11.57 -10.70
C ILE A 102 -6.61 10.63 -11.90
N ILE A 103 -6.59 9.32 -11.65
CA ILE A 103 -6.56 8.27 -12.68
C ILE A 103 -8.00 7.96 -13.09
N ARG A 104 -8.40 8.43 -14.28
CA ARG A 104 -9.76 8.32 -14.82
C ARG A 104 -10.04 6.93 -15.39
N HIS A 105 -10.41 6.00 -14.53
CA HIS A 105 -10.73 4.62 -14.93
C HIS A 105 -12.03 4.17 -14.25
N ARG A 106 -13.14 4.12 -15.00
CA ARG A 106 -14.49 3.82 -14.49
C ARG A 106 -14.49 2.59 -13.55
N GLY A 107 -13.96 1.46 -14.00
CA GLY A 107 -13.97 0.24 -13.18
C GLY A 107 -13.21 0.34 -11.87
N LYS A 108 -12.15 1.17 -11.77
CA LYS A 108 -11.41 1.41 -10.52
C LYS A 108 -12.17 2.38 -9.61
N ILE A 109 -12.83 3.40 -10.18
CA ILE A 109 -13.71 4.33 -9.46
C ILE A 109 -14.89 3.56 -8.85
N GLU A 110 -15.61 2.80 -9.66
CA GLU A 110 -16.73 1.96 -9.20
C GLU A 110 -16.29 0.91 -8.17
N ALA A 111 -15.07 0.38 -8.31
CA ALA A 111 -14.51 -0.54 -7.32
C ALA A 111 -14.26 0.15 -5.98
N THR A 112 -13.76 1.38 -5.98
CA THR A 112 -13.55 2.16 -4.75
C THR A 112 -14.87 2.41 -4.03
N ILE A 113 -15.92 2.78 -4.74
CA ILE A 113 -17.27 2.99 -4.18
C ILE A 113 -17.83 1.66 -3.61
N ASN A 114 -17.75 0.58 -4.39
CA ASN A 114 -18.14 -0.75 -3.91
C ASN A 114 -17.37 -1.16 -2.65
N ASN A 115 -16.05 -0.96 -2.66
CA ASN A 115 -15.19 -1.34 -1.55
C ASN A 115 -15.47 -0.50 -0.28
N ALA A 116 -15.92 0.73 -0.42
CA ALA A 116 -16.36 1.54 0.72
C ALA A 116 -17.56 0.90 1.44
N GLY A 117 -18.56 0.45 0.71
CA GLY A 117 -19.67 -0.31 1.28
C GLY A 117 -19.22 -1.61 1.97
N ARG A 118 -18.27 -2.34 1.35
CA ARG A 118 -17.69 -3.55 1.96
C ARG A 118 -16.85 -3.23 3.20
N CYS A 119 -16.20 -2.05 3.24
CA CYS A 119 -15.45 -1.60 4.40
C CYS A 119 -16.38 -1.37 5.61
N LEU A 120 -17.52 -0.71 5.40
CA LEU A 120 -18.53 -0.51 6.46
C LEU A 120 -19.06 -1.85 7.00
N GLU A 121 -19.31 -2.82 6.12
CA GLU A 121 -19.72 -4.17 6.55
C GLU A 121 -18.65 -4.88 7.39
N LEU A 122 -17.36 -4.72 7.04
CA LEU A 122 -16.25 -5.26 7.84
C LEU A 122 -16.14 -4.57 9.20
N GLN A 123 -16.31 -3.24 9.25
CA GLN A 123 -16.30 -2.48 10.50
C GLN A 123 -17.44 -2.93 11.43
N GLU A 124 -18.64 -3.17 10.88
CA GLU A 124 -19.78 -3.68 11.65
C GLU A 124 -19.50 -5.10 12.19
N GLN A 125 -18.91 -5.99 11.40
CA GLN A 125 -18.67 -7.39 11.76
C GLN A 125 -17.48 -7.58 12.71
N HIS A 126 -16.42 -6.77 12.57
CA HIS A 126 -15.15 -6.96 13.25
C HIS A 126 -14.77 -5.81 14.19
N GLY A 127 -15.62 -4.77 14.28
CA GLY A 127 -15.37 -3.57 15.08
C GLY A 127 -14.49 -2.53 14.38
N SER A 128 -13.55 -2.95 13.50
CA SER A 128 -12.74 -2.06 12.67
C SER A 128 -12.14 -2.79 11.47
N LEU A 129 -11.79 -2.06 10.41
CA LEU A 129 -11.01 -2.59 9.30
C LEU A 129 -9.61 -3.00 9.78
N ALA A 130 -9.02 -2.23 10.70
CA ALA A 130 -7.73 -2.56 11.29
C ALA A 130 -7.75 -3.92 11.97
N HIS A 131 -8.71 -4.17 12.86
CA HIS A 131 -8.80 -5.46 13.55
C HIS A 131 -8.92 -6.62 12.56
N TYR A 132 -9.68 -6.45 11.48
CA TYR A 132 -9.83 -7.46 10.45
C TYR A 132 -8.52 -7.70 9.66
N VAL A 133 -7.87 -6.66 9.13
CA VAL A 133 -6.67 -6.85 8.29
C VAL A 133 -5.46 -7.33 9.08
N TRP A 134 -5.27 -6.86 10.33
CA TRP A 134 -4.18 -7.30 11.20
C TRP A 134 -4.32 -8.77 11.63
N GLY A 135 -5.51 -9.35 11.55
CA GLY A 135 -5.70 -10.81 11.71
C GLY A 135 -4.99 -11.65 10.63
N PHE A 136 -4.51 -11.03 9.55
CA PHE A 136 -3.75 -11.68 8.47
C PHE A 136 -2.25 -11.39 8.53
N GLU A 137 -1.73 -10.75 9.58
CA GLU A 137 -0.29 -10.57 9.74
C GLU A 137 0.41 -11.92 9.75
N PRO A 138 1.42 -12.15 8.87
CA PRO A 138 2.13 -13.41 8.86
C PRO A 138 3.04 -13.53 10.08
N PRO A 139 3.21 -14.74 10.65
CA PRO A 139 4.20 -14.94 11.70
C PRO A 139 5.61 -14.63 11.20
N ALA A 140 6.49 -14.21 12.10
CA ALA A 140 7.88 -13.84 11.74
C ALA A 140 8.64 -14.98 11.04
N SER A 141 8.31 -16.25 11.33
CA SER A 141 8.89 -17.43 10.68
C SER A 141 8.61 -17.53 9.18
N ASP A 142 7.55 -16.88 8.70
CA ASP A 142 7.15 -16.93 7.30
C ASP A 142 7.81 -15.84 6.45
N ARG A 143 8.64 -15.01 7.07
CA ARG A 143 9.36 -13.91 6.43
C ARG A 143 10.79 -14.31 6.08
N PRO A 144 11.35 -13.79 4.98
CA PRO A 144 12.76 -13.97 4.69
C PRO A 144 13.64 -13.43 5.82
N SER A 145 14.66 -14.19 6.19
CA SER A 145 15.69 -13.73 7.14
C SER A 145 17.05 -14.26 6.69
N PRO A 146 17.96 -13.39 6.25
CA PRO A 146 17.83 -11.93 6.12
C PRO A 146 16.91 -11.48 4.97
N VAL A 147 16.37 -10.26 5.06
CA VAL A 147 15.58 -9.64 3.99
C VAL A 147 16.54 -9.08 2.94
N THR A 148 16.79 -9.84 1.90
CA THR A 148 17.70 -9.48 0.80
C THR A 148 16.93 -9.12 -0.46
N HIS A 149 17.57 -8.37 -1.37
CA HIS A 149 16.99 -8.06 -2.68
C HIS A 149 16.64 -9.33 -3.47
N ALA A 150 17.49 -10.36 -3.42
CA ALA A 150 17.23 -11.63 -4.10
C ALA A 150 15.98 -12.32 -3.55
N ALA A 151 15.80 -12.35 -2.22
CA ALA A 151 14.63 -12.94 -1.57
C ALA A 151 13.34 -12.19 -1.94
N LEU A 152 13.37 -10.85 -1.93
CA LEU A 152 12.16 -10.05 -2.24
C LEU A 152 11.82 -10.02 -3.72
N ARG A 153 12.79 -10.15 -4.62
CA ARG A 153 12.56 -10.12 -6.06
C ARG A 153 11.60 -11.22 -6.52
N GLU A 154 11.67 -12.38 -5.89
CA GLU A 154 10.79 -13.52 -6.19
C GLU A 154 9.47 -13.46 -5.42
N LEU A 155 9.35 -12.56 -4.45
CA LEU A 155 8.22 -12.48 -3.53
C LEU A 155 7.22 -11.39 -3.98
N THR A 156 6.43 -11.69 -5.00
CA THR A 156 5.37 -10.80 -5.50
C THR A 156 4.05 -10.95 -4.73
N GLU A 157 3.91 -12.02 -3.95
CA GLU A 157 2.77 -12.32 -3.08
C GLU A 157 3.19 -13.33 -2.01
N SER A 158 2.47 -13.41 -0.92
CA SER A 158 2.71 -14.34 0.20
C SER A 158 1.50 -15.24 0.47
N ALA A 159 1.66 -16.24 1.33
CA ALA A 159 0.52 -17.05 1.81
C ALA A 159 -0.54 -16.16 2.48
N ALA A 160 -0.10 -15.21 3.31
CA ALA A 160 -0.98 -14.25 3.98
C ALA A 160 -1.72 -13.34 2.99
N SER A 161 -1.01 -12.75 2.00
CA SER A 161 -1.66 -11.90 0.99
C SER A 161 -2.65 -12.67 0.11
N ARG A 162 -2.37 -13.94 -0.20
CA ARG A 162 -3.34 -14.82 -0.89
C ARG A 162 -4.57 -15.11 -0.04
N ALA A 163 -4.38 -15.32 1.27
CA ALA A 163 -5.48 -15.57 2.19
C ALA A 163 -6.38 -14.33 2.32
N LEU A 164 -5.78 -13.17 2.61
CA LEU A 164 -6.52 -11.89 2.70
C LEU A 164 -7.21 -11.54 1.37
N SER A 165 -6.51 -11.67 0.23
CA SER A 165 -7.10 -11.43 -1.10
C SER A 165 -8.31 -12.33 -1.37
N ARG A 166 -8.24 -13.60 -0.99
CA ARG A 166 -9.34 -14.55 -1.15
C ARG A 166 -10.55 -14.15 -0.30
N ASP A 167 -10.34 -13.83 0.96
CA ASP A 167 -11.42 -13.45 1.87
C ASP A 167 -12.07 -12.12 1.43
N LEU A 168 -11.27 -11.10 1.09
CA LEU A 168 -11.78 -9.85 0.54
C LEU A 168 -12.63 -10.07 -0.72
N LYS A 169 -12.18 -10.91 -1.66
CA LYS A 169 -12.96 -11.24 -2.87
C LYS A 169 -14.26 -11.95 -2.54
N GLN A 170 -14.28 -12.88 -1.60
CA GLN A 170 -15.48 -13.55 -1.14
C GLN A 170 -16.50 -12.59 -0.54
N ARG A 171 -16.01 -11.51 0.09
CA ARG A 171 -16.82 -10.40 0.62
C ARG A 171 -17.21 -9.37 -0.43
N GLY A 172 -16.89 -9.59 -1.70
CA GLY A 172 -17.27 -8.71 -2.81
C GLY A 172 -16.34 -7.53 -3.06
N TRP A 173 -15.17 -7.45 -2.44
CA TRP A 173 -14.17 -6.45 -2.75
C TRP A 173 -13.61 -6.63 -4.16
N ARG A 174 -13.26 -5.51 -4.80
CA ARG A 174 -12.73 -5.46 -6.17
C ARG A 174 -11.32 -4.88 -6.19
N PHE A 175 -10.53 -5.22 -7.21
CA PHE A 175 -9.11 -4.82 -7.36
C PHE A 175 -8.22 -5.19 -6.17
N VAL A 176 -8.52 -6.28 -5.51
CA VAL A 176 -7.79 -6.83 -4.36
C VAL A 176 -7.12 -8.16 -4.72
N GLY A 177 -6.38 -8.20 -5.84
CA GLY A 177 -5.56 -9.34 -6.21
C GLY A 177 -4.45 -9.63 -5.19
N PRO A 178 -3.88 -10.86 -5.12
CA PRO A 178 -2.89 -11.20 -4.10
C PRO A 178 -1.63 -10.34 -4.16
N THR A 179 -1.18 -9.91 -5.34
CA THR A 179 -0.06 -8.99 -5.51
C THR A 179 -0.41 -7.57 -5.01
N THR A 180 -1.63 -7.07 -5.32
CA THR A 180 -2.14 -5.79 -4.82
C THR A 180 -2.21 -5.79 -3.29
N VAL A 181 -2.75 -6.89 -2.72
CA VAL A 181 -2.85 -7.06 -1.26
C VAL A 181 -1.47 -7.20 -0.63
N TYR A 182 -0.50 -7.83 -1.28
CA TYR A 182 0.86 -7.90 -0.77
C TYR A 182 1.51 -6.50 -0.70
N ALA A 183 1.38 -5.70 -1.74
CA ALA A 183 1.84 -4.31 -1.74
C ALA A 183 1.16 -3.47 -0.64
N PHE A 184 -0.13 -3.68 -0.41
CA PHE A 184 -0.85 -3.09 0.72
C PHE A 184 -0.26 -3.54 2.07
N MET A 185 0.01 -4.84 2.26
CA MET A 185 0.59 -5.37 3.50
C MET A 185 1.98 -4.79 3.77
N GLN A 186 2.82 -4.67 2.73
CA GLN A 186 4.13 -4.01 2.82
C GLN A 186 3.98 -2.54 3.24
N ALA A 187 3.10 -1.80 2.59
CA ALA A 187 2.96 -0.37 2.83
C ALA A 187 2.38 -0.04 4.21
N MET A 188 1.45 -0.88 4.71
CA MET A 188 0.76 -0.68 5.99
C MET A 188 1.44 -1.38 7.17
N GLY A 189 2.63 -1.95 6.95
CA GLY A 189 3.47 -2.51 7.99
C GLY A 189 3.08 -3.89 8.50
N LEU A 190 2.11 -4.58 7.87
CA LEU A 190 1.81 -5.98 8.18
C LEU A 190 3.01 -6.88 7.84
N VAL A 191 3.81 -6.48 6.88
CA VAL A 191 5.14 -7.04 6.59
C VAL A 191 6.16 -5.92 6.49
N ASN A 192 7.37 -6.15 7.03
CA ASN A 192 8.47 -5.20 6.90
C ASN A 192 9.49 -5.77 5.91
N ASP A 193 9.47 -5.26 4.68
CA ASP A 193 10.34 -5.67 3.59
C ASP A 193 11.45 -4.65 3.28
N HIS A 194 11.83 -3.84 4.27
CA HIS A 194 13.07 -3.07 4.18
C HIS A 194 14.25 -4.03 4.11
N LEU A 195 15.15 -3.80 3.16
CA LEU A 195 16.33 -4.65 2.97
C LEU A 195 17.30 -4.52 4.12
N GLU A 196 17.97 -5.61 4.48
CA GLU A 196 19.09 -5.58 5.42
C GLU A 196 20.13 -4.55 4.97
N GLY A 197 20.48 -3.63 5.88
CA GLY A 197 21.35 -2.48 5.61
C GLY A 197 20.60 -1.20 5.16
N CYS A 198 19.30 -1.23 4.92
CA CYS A 198 18.48 -0.03 4.83
C CYS A 198 18.39 0.65 6.21
N LEU A 199 18.36 1.99 6.23
CA LEU A 199 18.24 2.77 7.47
C LEU A 199 16.99 2.41 8.32
N LEU A 200 15.99 1.80 7.73
CA LEU A 200 14.73 1.42 8.37
C LEU A 200 14.62 -0.09 8.67
N TYR A 201 15.65 -0.88 8.34
CA TYR A 201 15.63 -2.34 8.51
C TYR A 201 15.36 -2.77 9.95
N THR A 202 15.83 -2.01 10.92
CA THR A 202 15.71 -2.28 12.37
C THR A 202 14.48 -1.65 13.01
N SER A 203 13.57 -1.06 12.23
CA SER A 203 12.34 -0.49 12.79
C SER A 203 11.53 -1.60 13.44
N PRO A 204 11.18 -1.47 14.74
CA PRO A 204 10.42 -2.52 15.42
C PRO A 204 9.05 -2.68 14.77
N SER A 205 8.64 -3.93 14.59
CA SER A 205 7.20 -4.23 14.51
C SER A 205 6.53 -3.80 15.81
N PRO A 206 5.33 -3.28 15.80
CA PRO A 206 4.61 -2.88 17.01
C PRO A 206 4.37 -4.05 17.94
#